data_9e4364ed0bf56de88c5883491c5d15f3
#
_entry.id   9e4364ed0bf56de88c5883491c5d15f3
#
_cell.length_a   1.000
_cell.length_b   1.000
_cell.length_c   1.000
_cell.angle_alpha   90.00
_cell.angle_beta   90.00
_cell.angle_gamma   90.00
#
_symmetry.space_group_name_H-M   'P 1'
#
loop_
_entity.id
_entity.type
_entity.pdbx_description
1 polymer ?
#
loop_
_entity_poly.entity_id
_entity_poly.type
_entity_poly.pdbx_seq_one_letter_code
_entity_poly.pdbx_strand_id
1 'polypeptide(L)'
;MEKRSMFVGLDVHKETIDVSIAEGDRHGEVRHYGVIPSDLEPLGKVVRALRAPDRALHFVYEAGPCGFGIYRHLTTQGEDCVVVSPSMIPKRSGDRVKTDRRDSQMLARLHRAGELRAIYVPTDADEAMRALVRAREDAVVVGTQAKYRLKAFPLLLI
;
A
#
# COMPACT_ATOMS: atom_id res chain seq x y z
N MET A 1 28.14 12.14 8.92
CA MET A 1 27.63 11.16 9.91
C MET A 1 26.58 10.31 9.21
N GLU A 2 26.72 9.01 9.25
CA GLU A 2 25.75 8.08 8.73
C GLU A 2 24.49 8.12 9.59
N LYS A 3 23.33 8.34 8.96
CA LYS A 3 22.06 8.40 9.68
C LYS A 3 21.63 7.00 10.10
N ARG A 4 21.07 6.87 11.29
CA ARG A 4 20.45 5.61 11.74
C ARG A 4 19.16 5.36 10.93
N SER A 5 19.08 4.23 10.28
CA SER A 5 17.87 3.83 9.55
C SER A 5 16.77 3.37 10.51
N MET A 6 15.54 3.74 10.21
CA MET A 6 14.33 3.27 10.89
C MET A 6 13.31 2.86 9.84
N PHE A 7 12.85 1.62 9.90
CA PHE A 7 11.91 1.05 8.96
C PHE A 7 10.51 1.06 9.53
N VAL A 8 9.57 1.66 8.80
CA VAL A 8 8.19 1.87 9.26
C VAL A 8 7.25 1.08 8.35
N GLY A 9 6.62 0.06 8.90
CA GLY A 9 5.60 -0.73 8.22
C GLY A 9 4.21 -0.15 8.49
N LEU A 10 3.45 0.04 7.42
CA LEU A 10 2.08 0.54 7.46
C LEU A 10 1.15 -0.55 6.92
N ASP A 11 0.26 -1.06 7.74
CA ASP A 11 -0.86 -1.88 7.29
C ASP A 11 -2.09 -0.98 7.14
N VAL A 12 -2.45 -0.72 5.88
CA VAL A 12 -3.40 0.33 5.50
C VAL A 12 -4.76 -0.26 5.22
N HIS A 13 -5.74 0.12 6.03
CA HIS A 13 -7.15 -0.18 5.85
C HIS A 13 -7.95 1.07 5.47
N LYS A 14 -9.22 0.89 5.15
CA LYS A 14 -10.11 1.98 4.75
C LYS A 14 -10.19 3.10 5.79
N GLU A 15 -10.24 2.75 7.07
CA GLU A 15 -10.48 3.72 8.15
C GLU A 15 -9.28 3.89 9.08
N THR A 16 -8.34 2.95 9.07
CA THR A 16 -7.20 2.95 9.98
C THR A 16 -5.91 2.54 9.28
N ILE A 17 -4.80 3.00 9.83
CA ILE A 17 -3.45 2.54 9.50
C ILE A 17 -2.82 2.00 10.78
N ASP A 18 -2.41 0.74 10.75
CA ASP A 18 -1.62 0.14 11.81
C ASP A 18 -0.14 0.40 11.53
N VAL A 19 0.57 0.98 12.49
CA VAL A 19 1.94 1.45 12.33
C VAL A 19 2.87 0.64 13.22
N SER A 20 3.92 0.09 12.63
CA SER A 20 5.00 -0.60 13.35
C SER A 20 6.37 -0.13 12.89
N ILE A 21 7.34 -0.24 13.78
CA ILE A 21 8.69 0.28 13.59
C ILE A 21 9.70 -0.83 13.83
N ALA A 22 10.69 -0.93 12.94
CA ALA A 22 11.89 -1.74 13.13
C ALA A 22 13.12 -0.83 13.12
N GLU A 23 13.93 -0.90 14.16
CA GLU A 23 15.21 -0.18 14.22
C GLU A 23 16.21 -0.80 13.22
N GLY A 24 17.11 0.03 12.67
CA GLY A 24 17.98 -0.34 11.56
C GLY A 24 18.98 -1.44 11.84
N ASP A 25 19.31 -1.68 13.11
CA ASP A 25 20.20 -2.77 13.47
C ASP A 25 19.57 -4.13 13.16
N ARG A 26 20.37 -5.07 12.65
CA ARG A 26 19.90 -6.41 12.25
C ARG A 26 19.12 -7.14 13.33
N HIS A 27 19.46 -6.89 14.59
CA HIS A 27 18.80 -7.43 15.80
C HIS A 27 18.00 -6.36 16.55
N GLY A 28 17.81 -5.18 15.94
CA GLY A 28 17.07 -4.08 16.53
C GLY A 28 15.61 -4.45 16.81
N GLU A 29 15.05 -3.76 17.78
CA GLU A 29 13.67 -3.97 18.22
C GLU A 29 12.69 -3.77 17.05
N VAL A 30 11.67 -4.62 17.00
CA VAL A 30 10.49 -4.43 16.16
C VAL A 30 9.30 -4.24 17.09
N ARG A 31 8.74 -3.04 17.09
CA ARG A 31 7.65 -2.67 18.00
C ARG A 31 6.45 -2.10 17.26
N HIS A 32 5.30 -2.35 17.82
CA HIS A 32 4.07 -1.70 17.39
C HIS A 32 4.07 -0.25 17.89
N TYR A 33 3.87 0.71 16.99
CA TYR A 33 3.80 2.12 17.32
C TYR A 33 2.39 2.52 17.75
N GLY A 34 1.37 2.08 17.01
CA GLY A 34 -0.03 2.37 17.28
C GLY A 34 -0.90 2.29 16.03
N VAL A 35 -2.17 2.57 16.24
CA VAL A 35 -3.17 2.66 15.16
C VAL A 35 -3.57 4.12 15.01
N ILE A 36 -3.61 4.60 13.78
CA ILE A 36 -4.02 5.97 13.44
C ILE A 36 -5.17 5.95 12.44
N PRO A 37 -5.97 7.03 12.35
CA PRO A 37 -6.94 7.18 11.26
C PRO A 37 -6.27 7.12 9.88
N SER A 38 -6.97 6.59 8.88
CA SER A 38 -6.46 6.44 7.50
C SER A 38 -6.53 7.77 6.73
N ASP A 39 -5.89 8.80 7.31
CA ASP A 39 -5.77 10.15 6.76
C ASP A 39 -4.30 10.58 6.69
N LEU A 40 -3.99 11.50 5.79
CA LEU A 40 -2.63 11.99 5.60
C LEU A 40 -2.14 12.87 6.75
N GLU A 41 -3.05 13.57 7.43
CA GLU A 41 -2.67 14.46 8.55
C GLU A 41 -2.22 13.68 9.79
N PRO A 42 -2.92 12.63 10.28
CA PRO A 42 -2.40 11.73 11.32
C PRO A 42 -1.08 11.07 10.93
N LEU A 43 -0.93 10.62 9.69
CA LEU A 43 0.33 10.07 9.20
C LEU A 43 1.46 11.10 9.26
N GLY A 44 1.19 12.34 8.87
CA GLY A 44 2.15 13.45 8.99
C GLY A 44 2.58 13.72 10.44
N LYS A 45 1.70 13.51 11.43
CA LYS A 45 2.07 13.58 12.86
C LYS A 45 3.05 12.46 13.23
N VAL A 46 2.83 11.24 12.77
CA VAL A 46 3.74 10.11 12.98
C VAL A 46 5.12 10.42 12.38
N VAL A 47 5.16 10.89 11.13
CA VAL A 47 6.43 11.29 10.47
C VAL A 47 7.18 12.32 11.31
N ARG A 48 6.50 13.38 11.76
CA ARG A 48 7.13 14.42 12.61
C ARG A 48 7.63 13.87 13.95
N ALA A 49 6.88 12.96 14.56
CA ALA A 49 7.27 12.36 15.84
C ALA A 49 8.48 11.43 15.71
N LEU A 50 8.63 10.75 14.57
CA LEU A 50 9.75 9.83 14.31
C LEU A 50 10.99 10.53 13.76
N ARG A 51 10.82 11.70 13.14
CA ARG A 51 11.91 12.45 12.50
C ARG A 51 12.92 12.94 13.52
N ALA A 52 14.22 12.71 13.25
CA ALA A 52 15.33 13.23 14.01
C ALA A 52 16.49 13.55 13.07
N PRO A 53 17.41 14.49 13.42
CA PRO A 53 18.51 14.89 12.54
C PRO A 53 19.45 13.73 12.13
N ASP A 54 19.62 12.78 13.03
CA ASP A 54 20.48 11.59 12.87
C ASP A 54 19.73 10.36 12.34
N ARG A 55 18.47 10.51 11.88
CA ARG A 55 17.61 9.40 11.51
C ARG A 55 17.14 9.51 10.06
N ALA A 56 17.15 8.37 9.35
CA ALA A 56 16.51 8.19 8.07
C ALA A 56 15.29 7.28 8.23
N LEU A 57 14.13 7.73 7.75
CA LEU A 57 12.88 6.97 7.81
C LEU A 57 12.65 6.27 6.48
N HIS A 58 12.35 4.97 6.52
CA HIS A 58 12.05 4.13 5.36
C HIS A 58 10.67 3.51 5.55
N PHE A 59 9.69 4.02 4.81
CA PHE A 59 8.31 3.56 4.90
C PHE A 59 8.02 2.45 3.90
N VAL A 60 7.13 1.54 4.28
CA VAL A 60 6.61 0.51 3.38
C VAL A 60 5.14 0.23 3.67
N TYR A 61 4.37 0.04 2.63
CA TYR A 61 3.00 -0.47 2.73
C TYR A 61 2.65 -1.36 1.53
N GLU A 62 1.58 -2.14 1.71
CA GLU A 62 1.07 -3.06 0.69
C GLU A 62 0.13 -2.34 -0.28
N ALA A 63 0.33 -2.58 -1.59
CA ALA A 63 -0.57 -2.06 -2.62
C ALA A 63 -1.99 -2.63 -2.44
N GLY A 64 -2.97 -1.75 -2.42
CA GLY A 64 -4.35 -2.12 -2.19
C GLY A 64 -5.33 -1.01 -2.60
N PRO A 65 -6.58 -1.08 -2.13
CA PRO A 65 -7.62 -0.10 -2.44
C PRO A 65 -7.29 1.33 -2.00
N CYS A 66 -6.36 1.51 -1.05
CA CYS A 66 -5.89 2.82 -0.59
C CYS A 66 -5.12 3.61 -1.66
N GLY A 67 -4.75 2.97 -2.78
CA GLY A 67 -4.00 3.60 -3.86
C GLY A 67 -2.59 4.04 -3.45
N PHE A 68 -2.10 5.11 -4.08
CA PHE A 68 -0.74 5.60 -3.92
C PHE A 68 -0.64 6.98 -3.23
N GLY A 69 -1.72 7.46 -2.63
CA GLY A 69 -1.77 8.77 -1.96
C GLY A 69 -0.75 8.86 -0.80
N ILE A 70 -0.59 7.80 -0.02
CA ILE A 70 0.40 7.72 1.07
C ILE A 70 1.82 7.83 0.51
N TYR A 71 2.14 7.07 -0.54
CA TYR A 71 3.45 7.13 -1.20
C TYR A 71 3.78 8.55 -1.67
N ARG A 72 2.85 9.20 -2.38
CA ARG A 72 3.05 10.56 -2.88
C ARG A 72 3.21 11.56 -1.74
N HIS A 73 2.41 11.44 -0.70
CA HIS A 73 2.50 12.29 0.48
C HIS A 73 3.88 12.19 1.17
N LEU A 74 4.36 10.96 1.42
CA LEU A 74 5.64 10.72 2.08
C LEU A 74 6.82 11.18 1.22
N THR A 75 6.82 10.84 -0.06
CA THR A 75 7.90 11.22 -0.99
C THR A 75 7.97 12.74 -1.22
N THR A 76 6.83 13.44 -1.25
CA THR A 76 6.79 14.90 -1.32
C THR A 76 7.40 15.55 -0.07
N GLN A 77 7.33 14.88 1.08
CA GLN A 77 7.98 15.34 2.32
C GLN A 77 9.46 14.95 2.43
N GLY A 78 10.01 14.31 1.40
CA GLY A 78 11.40 13.85 1.35
C GLY A 78 11.68 12.56 2.10
N GLU A 79 10.64 11.80 2.47
CA GLU A 79 10.80 10.49 3.10
C GLU A 79 10.90 9.39 2.03
N ASP A 80 11.68 8.36 2.33
CA ASP A 80 11.73 7.15 1.50
C ASP A 80 10.49 6.30 1.74
N CYS A 81 9.82 5.89 0.66
CA CYS A 81 8.63 5.06 0.73
C CYS A 81 8.61 4.03 -0.38
N VAL A 82 8.32 2.80 -0.01
CA VAL A 82 8.23 1.65 -0.91
C VAL A 82 6.81 1.09 -0.85
N VAL A 83 6.24 0.83 -2.02
CA VAL A 83 4.97 0.10 -2.15
C VAL A 83 5.28 -1.31 -2.65
N VAL A 84 4.69 -2.31 -2.01
CA VAL A 84 4.94 -3.72 -2.33
C VAL A 84 3.65 -4.42 -2.75
N SER A 85 3.78 -5.43 -3.61
CA SER A 85 2.63 -6.25 -4.01
C SER A 85 2.36 -7.33 -2.95
N PRO A 86 1.08 -7.55 -2.55
CA PRO A 86 0.70 -8.63 -1.64
C PRO A 86 1.21 -10.01 -2.05
N SER A 87 1.22 -10.27 -3.35
CA SER A 87 1.67 -11.56 -3.92
C SER A 87 3.18 -11.77 -3.85
N MET A 88 3.95 -10.72 -3.63
CA MET A 88 5.42 -10.74 -3.58
C MET A 88 5.98 -10.67 -2.16
N ILE A 89 5.11 -10.59 -1.15
CA ILE A 89 5.52 -10.60 0.26
C ILE A 89 5.80 -12.05 0.68
N PRO A 90 7.01 -12.36 1.20
CA PRO A 90 7.33 -13.69 1.69
C PRO A 90 6.38 -14.12 2.82
N LYS A 91 5.68 -15.23 2.62
CA LYS A 91 4.78 -15.82 3.62
C LYS A 91 5.49 -16.98 4.32
N ARG A 92 5.47 -17.00 5.66
CA ARG A 92 5.93 -18.15 6.42
C ARG A 92 4.84 -19.22 6.50
N SER A 93 5.20 -20.48 6.26
CA SER A 93 4.30 -21.62 6.49
C SER A 93 3.94 -21.68 7.97
N GLY A 94 2.64 -21.58 8.30
CA GLY A 94 2.17 -21.70 9.69
C GLY A 94 1.55 -20.44 10.30
N ASP A 95 1.67 -19.26 9.69
CA ASP A 95 1.00 -18.04 10.15
C ASP A 95 -0.52 -18.11 9.86
N ARG A 96 -1.26 -18.82 10.74
CA ARG A 96 -2.72 -18.99 10.61
C ARG A 96 -3.53 -17.83 11.18
N VAL A 97 -2.93 -16.99 12.02
CA VAL A 97 -3.63 -15.86 12.66
C VAL A 97 -3.11 -14.57 12.07
N LYS A 98 -3.88 -14.02 11.15
CA LYS A 98 -3.65 -12.70 10.56
C LYS A 98 -4.19 -11.63 11.51
N THR A 99 -3.37 -10.65 11.88
CA THR A 99 -3.78 -9.44 12.59
C THR A 99 -3.02 -8.25 12.02
N ASP A 100 -3.68 -7.11 11.90
CA ASP A 100 -3.13 -5.88 11.33
C ASP A 100 -1.80 -5.47 12.00
N ARG A 101 -1.72 -5.61 13.32
CA ARG A 101 -0.49 -5.39 14.09
C ARG A 101 0.66 -6.31 13.68
N ARG A 102 0.39 -7.59 13.39
CA ARG A 102 1.41 -8.54 12.92
C ARG A 102 1.82 -8.23 11.50
N ASP A 103 0.87 -7.79 10.69
CA ASP A 103 1.12 -7.46 9.29
C ASP A 103 2.00 -6.21 9.17
N SER A 104 1.72 -5.14 9.93
CA SER A 104 2.58 -3.95 9.98
C SER A 104 3.98 -4.25 10.53
N GLN A 105 4.11 -5.09 11.58
CA GLN A 105 5.41 -5.52 12.12
C GLN A 105 6.19 -6.39 11.11
N MET A 106 5.51 -7.25 10.39
CA MET A 106 6.11 -8.09 9.35
C MET A 106 6.66 -7.21 8.22
N LEU A 107 5.89 -6.23 7.74
CA LEU A 107 6.33 -5.28 6.71
C LEU A 107 7.58 -4.52 7.16
N ALA A 108 7.59 -3.96 8.37
CA ALA A 108 8.75 -3.24 8.90
C ALA A 108 10.00 -4.14 8.97
N ARG A 109 9.84 -5.38 9.42
CA ARG A 109 10.94 -6.37 9.52
C ARG A 109 11.48 -6.78 8.17
N LEU A 110 10.60 -7.13 7.24
CA LEU A 110 10.99 -7.55 5.88
C LEU A 110 11.63 -6.40 5.10
N HIS A 111 11.14 -5.17 5.31
CA HIS A 111 11.74 -3.98 4.70
C HIS A 111 13.16 -3.76 5.21
N ARG A 112 13.38 -3.84 6.52
CA ARG A 112 14.72 -3.80 7.13
C ARG A 112 15.66 -4.89 6.60
N ALA A 113 15.13 -6.09 6.39
CA ALA A 113 15.90 -7.22 5.88
C ALA A 113 16.24 -7.11 4.38
N GLY A 114 15.65 -6.14 3.66
CA GLY A 114 15.82 -6.02 2.21
C GLY A 114 15.11 -7.13 1.42
N GLU A 115 14.13 -7.80 2.02
CA GLU A 115 13.40 -8.93 1.43
C GLU A 115 12.18 -8.50 0.61
N LEU A 116 11.84 -7.21 0.61
CA LEU A 116 10.70 -6.68 -0.10
C LEU A 116 11.11 -6.09 -1.45
N ARG A 117 10.33 -6.39 -2.47
CA ARG A 117 10.50 -5.83 -3.80
C ARG A 117 9.47 -4.73 -4.05
N ALA A 118 9.96 -3.52 -4.34
CA ALA A 118 9.11 -2.40 -4.73
C ALA A 118 8.38 -2.68 -6.04
N ILE A 119 7.12 -2.27 -6.11
CA ILE A 119 6.41 -2.16 -7.38
C ILE A 119 6.59 -0.75 -7.97
N TYR A 120 6.38 -0.65 -9.27
CA TYR A 120 6.28 0.65 -9.93
C TYR A 120 5.03 1.39 -9.44
N VAL A 121 5.22 2.59 -8.94
CA VAL A 121 4.11 3.48 -8.57
C VAL A 121 3.77 4.35 -9.80
N PRO A 122 2.56 4.21 -10.35
CA PRO A 122 2.17 4.98 -11.53
C PRO A 122 2.08 6.47 -11.23
N THR A 123 2.35 7.28 -12.24
CA THR A 123 2.07 8.72 -12.20
C THR A 123 0.55 8.97 -12.22
N ASP A 124 0.13 10.19 -11.88
CA ASP A 124 -1.29 10.56 -11.97
C ASP A 124 -1.81 10.44 -13.41
N ALA A 125 -0.96 10.73 -14.41
CA ALA A 125 -1.28 10.54 -15.82
C ALA A 125 -1.48 9.05 -16.19
N ASP A 126 -0.64 8.15 -15.66
CA ASP A 126 -0.78 6.71 -15.86
C ASP A 126 -2.07 6.18 -15.22
N GLU A 127 -2.42 6.68 -14.04
CA GLU A 127 -3.66 6.31 -13.36
C GLU A 127 -4.89 6.79 -14.13
N ALA A 128 -4.88 8.03 -14.59
CA ALA A 128 -5.95 8.58 -15.43
C ALA A 128 -6.11 7.78 -16.74
N MET A 129 -5.02 7.43 -17.39
CA MET A 129 -5.05 6.59 -18.60
C MET A 129 -5.62 5.20 -18.31
N ARG A 130 -5.18 4.55 -17.23
CA ARG A 130 -5.72 3.23 -16.81
C ARG A 130 -7.21 3.30 -16.50
N ALA A 131 -7.67 4.36 -15.82
CA ALA A 131 -9.07 4.57 -15.52
C ALA A 131 -9.90 4.73 -16.81
N LEU A 132 -9.39 5.50 -17.78
CA LEU A 132 -10.04 5.70 -19.07
C LEU A 132 -10.14 4.39 -19.86
N VAL A 133 -9.07 3.59 -19.90
CA VAL A 133 -9.07 2.27 -20.58
C VAL A 133 -10.09 1.34 -19.95
N ARG A 134 -10.14 1.25 -18.62
CA ARG A 134 -11.12 0.43 -17.90
C ARG A 134 -12.55 0.87 -18.17
N ALA A 135 -12.83 2.18 -18.11
CA ALA A 135 -14.15 2.72 -18.40
C ALA A 135 -14.59 2.40 -19.85
N ARG A 136 -13.66 2.45 -20.81
CA ARG A 136 -13.92 2.04 -22.18
C ARG A 136 -14.24 0.55 -22.29
N GLU A 137 -13.47 -0.31 -21.63
CA GLU A 137 -13.70 -1.76 -21.61
C GLU A 137 -15.08 -2.09 -21.02
N ASP A 138 -15.45 -1.49 -19.90
CA ASP A 138 -16.76 -1.65 -19.26
C ASP A 138 -17.89 -1.22 -20.20
N ALA A 139 -17.75 -0.07 -20.87
CA ALA A 139 -18.74 0.40 -21.84
C ALA A 139 -18.90 -0.56 -23.02
N VAL A 140 -17.81 -1.13 -23.52
CA VAL A 140 -17.84 -2.14 -24.61
C VAL A 140 -18.56 -3.41 -24.15
N VAL A 141 -18.29 -3.89 -22.95
CA VAL A 141 -18.94 -5.08 -22.37
C VAL A 141 -20.44 -4.84 -22.24
N VAL A 142 -20.85 -3.72 -21.62
CA VAL A 142 -22.26 -3.34 -21.44
C VAL A 142 -22.97 -3.20 -22.79
N GLY A 143 -22.35 -2.52 -23.75
CA GLY A 143 -22.88 -2.35 -25.09
C GLY A 143 -23.07 -3.69 -25.84
N THR A 144 -22.13 -4.61 -25.68
CA THR A 144 -22.20 -5.96 -26.24
C THR A 144 -23.34 -6.76 -25.61
N GLN A 145 -23.47 -6.73 -24.30
CA GLN A 145 -24.58 -7.38 -23.58
C GLN A 145 -25.94 -6.83 -24.00
N ALA A 146 -26.05 -5.51 -24.14
CA ALA A 146 -27.31 -4.90 -24.66
C ALA A 146 -27.66 -5.37 -26.06
N LYS A 147 -26.69 -5.48 -26.96
CA LYS A 147 -26.88 -6.02 -28.32
C LYS A 147 -27.35 -7.48 -28.29
N TYR A 148 -26.78 -8.32 -27.42
CA TYR A 148 -27.22 -9.72 -27.29
C TYR A 148 -28.65 -9.81 -26.77
N ARG A 149 -29.01 -9.01 -25.75
CA ARG A 149 -30.40 -8.95 -25.22
C ARG A 149 -31.38 -8.52 -26.31
N LEU A 150 -31.05 -7.50 -27.09
CA LEU A 150 -31.87 -7.03 -28.19
C LEU A 150 -32.06 -8.10 -29.27
N LYS A 151 -30.99 -8.84 -29.62
CA LYS A 151 -31.09 -9.94 -30.60
C LYS A 151 -31.90 -11.13 -30.10
N ALA A 152 -31.92 -11.39 -28.80
CA ALA A 152 -32.71 -12.47 -28.20
C ALA A 152 -34.20 -12.12 -28.10
N PHE A 153 -34.58 -10.85 -28.10
CA PHE A 153 -35.96 -10.40 -27.96
C PHE A 153 -36.91 -10.92 -29.04
N PRO A 154 -36.58 -10.95 -30.37
CA PRO A 154 -37.46 -11.48 -31.37
C PRO A 154 -37.74 -12.99 -31.27
N LEU A 155 -36.81 -13.75 -30.62
CA LEU A 155 -36.99 -15.20 -30.43
C LEU A 155 -38.02 -15.54 -29.35
N LEU A 156 -38.43 -14.58 -28.53
CA LEU A 156 -39.45 -14.73 -27.49
C LEU A 156 -40.86 -14.44 -28.03
N LEU A 157 -40.99 -13.96 -29.29
CA LEU A 157 -42.24 -13.60 -29.94
C LEU A 157 -42.75 -14.65 -30.95
N ILE A 158 -42.04 -15.77 -31.08
CA ILE A 158 -42.43 -16.92 -31.90
C ILE A 158 -42.92 -18.03 -30.95
#